data_637b03176c6b52e6c4567cdeb78e95ae
#
_entry.id   637b03176c6b52e6c4567cdeb78e95ae
#
_cell.length_a   1.000
_cell.length_b   1.000
_cell.length_c   1.000
_cell.angle_alpha   90.00
_cell.angle_beta   90.00
_cell.angle_gamma   90.00
#
_symmetry.space_group_name_H-M   'P 1'
#
loop_
_entity.id
_entity.type
_entity.pdbx_description
1 polymer ?
#
loop_
_entity_poly.entity_id
_entity_poly.type
_entity_poly.pdbx_seq_one_letter_code
_entity_poly.pdbx_strand_id
1 'polypeptide(L)'
;MEQEKKEMKIPNIGIGTCNMKNIEEVLYQAIKDGVRLIDTASRYNNEEEVGKAINKALNEGIVKREDLFVVTKFWLDEKEDPEKALEASLQRLKLDYVDLYLDHWPTGKCYDDPNKFKLICVKEYWPKLEKLVEKGKTKYIGVSNYNVQNLLIVLSIAKIKPLVDEVEFHPYLYQKDLVEFCGFENIKILAYNPLVKGDYCKRHAKEIEERKLDLLNEEAVKNLASKHKKTPGQIVLNWAIKRGVIPIPGTSKPERMKENLAAAEFNMEENDYITLDKYNEKGKEFRFADSELIYGIDIFA
;
A
#
# COMPACT_ATOMS: atom_id res chain seq x y z
N MET A 1 32.09 16.10 8.82
CA MET A 1 31.94 15.08 7.76
C MET A 1 30.43 14.93 7.58
N GLU A 2 29.86 15.57 6.56
CA GLU A 2 28.50 15.32 6.12
C GLU A 2 28.46 13.90 5.57
N GLN A 3 27.80 13.01 6.30
CA GLN A 3 27.41 11.72 5.71
C GLN A 3 26.44 12.06 4.58
N GLU A 4 26.82 11.82 3.34
CA GLU A 4 25.89 11.77 2.21
C GLU A 4 24.71 10.89 2.64
N LYS A 5 23.55 11.52 2.89
CA LYS A 5 22.30 10.80 3.06
C LYS A 5 22.04 10.13 1.72
N LYS A 6 22.36 8.85 1.64
CA LYS A 6 22.05 8.01 0.48
C LYS A 6 20.55 8.18 0.20
N GLU A 7 20.24 8.82 -0.92
CA GLU A 7 18.86 9.10 -1.31
C GLU A 7 18.10 7.77 -1.35
N MET A 8 17.08 7.65 -0.49
CA MET A 8 16.36 6.40 -0.37
C MET A 8 15.46 6.19 -1.57
N LYS A 9 15.68 5.12 -2.30
CA LYS A 9 14.81 4.68 -3.39
C LYS A 9 13.79 3.68 -2.86
N ILE A 10 12.52 4.10 -2.70
CA ILE A 10 11.43 3.13 -2.58
C ILE A 10 11.30 2.42 -3.94
N PRO A 11 11.26 1.08 -3.99
CA PRO A 11 11.04 0.37 -5.25
C PRO A 11 9.73 0.80 -5.93
N ASN A 12 9.72 0.91 -7.25
CA ASN A 12 8.57 1.41 -8.02
C ASN A 12 7.36 0.47 -8.04
N ILE A 13 7.53 -0.75 -7.52
CA ILE A 13 6.48 -1.77 -7.39
C ILE A 13 6.83 -2.68 -6.23
N GLY A 14 5.82 -3.16 -5.51
CA GLY A 14 5.97 -4.05 -4.37
C GLY A 14 4.99 -5.22 -4.39
N ILE A 15 4.91 -5.91 -3.27
CA ILE A 15 3.95 -6.99 -3.02
C ILE A 15 3.17 -6.71 -1.75
N GLY A 16 1.83 -6.69 -1.83
CA GLY A 16 0.93 -6.65 -0.67
C GLY A 16 0.60 -8.06 -0.19
N THR A 17 0.63 -8.28 1.11
CA THR A 17 0.42 -9.61 1.71
C THR A 17 -0.98 -9.83 2.28
N CYS A 18 -1.87 -8.83 2.23
CA CYS A 18 -3.24 -8.94 2.73
C CYS A 18 -3.98 -10.11 2.06
N ASN A 19 -4.55 -11.01 2.87
CA ASN A 19 -5.29 -12.19 2.42
C ASN A 19 -4.53 -13.11 1.43
N MET A 20 -3.21 -13.02 1.38
CA MET A 20 -2.37 -13.90 0.58
C MET A 20 -2.37 -15.32 1.17
N LYS A 21 -2.39 -16.33 0.31
CA LYS A 21 -2.23 -17.74 0.69
C LYS A 21 -0.79 -18.19 0.43
N ASN A 22 -0.33 -19.16 1.22
CA ASN A 22 1.03 -19.75 1.08
C ASN A 22 2.13 -18.67 1.09
N ILE A 23 2.00 -17.70 2.01
CA ILE A 23 2.82 -16.48 2.06
C ILE A 23 4.30 -16.81 2.08
N GLU A 24 4.73 -17.74 2.94
CA GLU A 24 6.14 -18.09 3.10
C GLU A 24 6.77 -18.50 1.77
N GLU A 25 6.13 -19.39 1.02
CA GLU A 25 6.63 -19.88 -0.27
C GLU A 25 6.57 -18.81 -1.36
N VAL A 26 5.40 -18.16 -1.49
CA VAL A 26 5.17 -17.14 -2.53
C VAL A 26 6.07 -15.93 -2.35
N LEU A 27 6.17 -15.41 -1.13
CA LEU A 27 7.01 -14.25 -0.84
C LEU A 27 8.50 -14.56 -0.97
N TYR A 28 8.94 -15.73 -0.49
CA TYR A 28 10.32 -16.17 -0.69
C TYR A 28 10.67 -16.23 -2.18
N GLN A 29 9.81 -16.84 -3.02
CA GLN A 29 10.03 -16.85 -4.46
C GLN A 29 9.99 -15.44 -5.07
N ALA A 30 9.06 -14.58 -4.62
CA ALA A 30 9.00 -13.19 -5.07
C ALA A 30 10.30 -12.41 -4.78
N ILE A 31 10.90 -12.60 -3.60
CA ILE A 31 12.21 -12.00 -3.26
C ILE A 31 13.31 -12.50 -4.21
N LYS A 32 13.32 -13.81 -4.53
CA LYS A 32 14.25 -14.39 -5.51
C LYS A 32 14.07 -13.77 -6.90
N ASP A 33 12.83 -13.50 -7.29
CA ASP A 33 12.49 -12.92 -8.60
C ASP A 33 12.70 -11.39 -8.64
N GLY A 34 13.16 -10.77 -7.54
CA GLY A 34 13.55 -9.36 -7.53
C GLY A 34 12.61 -8.42 -6.77
N VAL A 35 11.58 -8.90 -6.08
CA VAL A 35 10.77 -8.06 -5.18
C VAL A 35 11.66 -7.50 -4.07
N ARG A 36 11.53 -6.18 -3.83
CA ARG A 36 12.28 -5.47 -2.79
C ARG A 36 11.39 -4.63 -1.87
N LEU A 37 10.14 -4.37 -2.24
CA LEU A 37 9.13 -3.71 -1.40
C LEU A 37 8.09 -4.75 -0.96
N ILE A 38 7.94 -4.93 0.34
CA ILE A 38 7.04 -5.91 0.96
C ILE A 38 6.13 -5.16 1.91
N ASP A 39 4.83 -5.24 1.69
CA ASP A 39 3.82 -4.62 2.50
C ASP A 39 3.02 -5.65 3.32
N THR A 40 2.96 -5.43 4.62
CA THR A 40 2.16 -6.20 5.58
C THR A 40 1.51 -5.29 6.62
N ALA A 41 0.85 -5.84 7.62
CA ALA A 41 0.26 -5.13 8.74
C ALA A 41 0.00 -6.07 9.93
N SER A 42 -0.04 -5.53 11.16
CA SER A 42 -0.43 -6.29 12.36
C SER A 42 -1.79 -6.98 12.18
N ARG A 43 -2.74 -6.27 11.57
CA ARG A 43 -4.11 -6.74 11.33
C ARG A 43 -4.23 -7.90 10.34
N TYR A 44 -3.24 -8.13 9.48
CA TYR A 44 -3.30 -9.21 8.50
C TYR A 44 -3.07 -10.60 9.12
N ASN A 45 -2.58 -10.64 10.37
CA ASN A 45 -2.28 -11.87 11.12
C ASN A 45 -1.36 -12.84 10.36
N ASN A 46 -0.41 -12.31 9.61
CA ASN A 46 0.48 -13.07 8.73
C ASN A 46 1.95 -12.62 8.81
N GLU A 47 2.28 -11.72 9.73
CA GLU A 47 3.64 -11.20 9.88
C GLU A 47 4.67 -12.31 10.21
N GLU A 48 4.25 -13.41 10.86
CA GLU A 48 5.16 -14.53 11.13
C GLU A 48 5.60 -15.24 9.84
N GLU A 49 4.66 -15.50 8.91
CA GLU A 49 4.95 -16.11 7.62
C GLU A 49 5.77 -15.18 6.73
N VAL A 50 5.45 -13.88 6.75
CA VAL A 50 6.24 -12.85 6.08
C VAL A 50 7.67 -12.83 6.63
N GLY A 51 7.81 -12.85 7.96
CA GLY A 51 9.11 -12.92 8.63
C GLY A 51 9.91 -14.16 8.26
N LYS A 52 9.27 -15.34 8.20
CA LYS A 52 9.93 -16.60 7.78
C LYS A 52 10.46 -16.48 6.35
N ALA A 53 9.68 -15.98 5.42
CA ALA A 53 10.08 -15.82 4.02
C ALA A 53 11.29 -14.88 3.88
N ILE A 54 11.24 -13.71 4.56
CA ILE A 54 12.31 -12.71 4.55
C ILE A 54 13.60 -13.35 5.15
N ASN A 55 13.50 -13.90 6.35
CA ASN A 55 14.67 -14.46 7.05
C ASN A 55 15.29 -15.64 6.29
N LYS A 56 14.49 -16.45 5.63
CA LYS A 56 14.98 -17.51 4.75
C LYS A 56 15.81 -16.93 3.60
N ALA A 57 15.33 -15.89 2.93
CA ALA A 57 16.03 -15.23 1.83
C ALA A 57 17.34 -14.55 2.30
N LEU A 58 17.34 -13.95 3.50
CA LEU A 58 18.52 -13.36 4.13
C LEU A 58 19.58 -14.44 4.48
N ASN A 59 19.16 -15.52 5.11
CA ASN A 59 20.05 -16.61 5.55
C ASN A 59 20.70 -17.35 4.38
N GLU A 60 19.99 -17.45 3.25
CA GLU A 60 20.51 -18.04 2.02
C GLU A 60 21.34 -17.04 1.17
N GLY A 61 21.50 -15.81 1.62
CA GLY A 61 22.30 -14.78 0.93
C GLY A 61 21.69 -14.30 -0.40
N ILE A 62 20.38 -14.52 -0.61
CA ILE A 62 19.67 -14.09 -1.83
C ILE A 62 19.56 -12.57 -1.88
N VAL A 63 19.40 -11.94 -0.72
CA VAL A 63 19.23 -10.50 -0.55
C VAL A 63 19.82 -10.09 0.81
N LYS A 64 20.27 -8.83 0.94
CA LYS A 64 20.64 -8.24 2.23
C LYS A 64 19.42 -7.51 2.83
N ARG A 65 19.40 -7.34 4.16
CA ARG A 65 18.31 -6.63 4.84
C ARG A 65 18.16 -5.18 4.34
N GLU A 66 19.26 -4.52 4.08
CA GLU A 66 19.28 -3.15 3.57
C GLU A 66 18.74 -2.99 2.16
N ASP A 67 18.65 -4.08 1.38
CA ASP A 67 18.07 -4.07 0.04
C ASP A 67 16.55 -4.22 0.04
N LEU A 68 15.98 -4.62 1.18
CA LEU A 68 14.53 -4.78 1.35
C LEU A 68 13.92 -3.53 1.96
N PHE A 69 12.78 -3.13 1.43
CA PHE A 69 11.90 -2.12 1.98
C PHE A 69 10.66 -2.80 2.57
N VAL A 70 10.62 -2.95 3.88
CA VAL A 70 9.55 -3.64 4.61
C VAL A 70 8.63 -2.63 5.26
N VAL A 71 7.33 -2.74 4.95
CA VAL A 71 6.27 -1.91 5.51
C VAL A 71 5.41 -2.74 6.44
N THR A 72 5.10 -2.20 7.62
CA THR A 72 4.03 -2.71 8.47
C THR A 72 3.19 -1.57 9.04
N LYS A 73 2.02 -1.89 9.60
CA LYS A 73 1.02 -0.93 10.01
C LYS A 73 0.44 -1.31 11.38
N PHE A 74 0.19 -0.32 12.23
CA PHE A 74 -0.58 -0.53 13.45
C PHE A 74 -2.08 -0.31 13.22
N TRP A 75 -2.87 -1.04 13.97
CA TRP A 75 -4.32 -0.99 13.86
C TRP A 75 -4.94 0.05 14.80
N LEU A 76 -6.26 0.22 14.71
CA LEU A 76 -7.03 1.24 15.40
C LEU A 76 -6.94 1.19 16.94
N ASP A 77 -6.89 0.00 17.51
CA ASP A 77 -6.76 -0.28 18.94
C ASP A 77 -5.30 -0.21 19.45
N GLU A 78 -4.34 -0.15 18.54
CA GLU A 78 -2.91 -0.04 18.83
C GLU A 78 -2.42 1.43 18.89
N LYS A 79 -3.29 2.41 18.59
CA LYS A 79 -2.93 3.84 18.56
C LYS A 79 -2.52 4.43 19.91
N GLU A 80 -2.97 3.85 21.00
CA GLU A 80 -2.57 4.31 22.35
C GLU A 80 -1.09 4.07 22.60
N ASP A 81 -0.55 2.96 22.10
CA ASP A 81 0.84 2.57 22.27
C ASP A 81 1.42 1.97 20.98
N PRO A 82 1.67 2.82 19.97
CA PRO A 82 2.22 2.36 18.69
C PRO A 82 3.65 1.79 18.83
N GLU A 83 4.37 2.09 19.91
CA GLU A 83 5.67 1.50 20.20
C GLU A 83 5.54 0.02 20.55
N LYS A 84 4.65 -0.30 21.49
CA LYS A 84 4.36 -1.69 21.86
C LYS A 84 3.84 -2.50 20.67
N ALA A 85 2.99 -1.89 19.83
CA ALA A 85 2.47 -2.51 18.62
C ALA A 85 3.61 -2.83 17.63
N LEU A 86 4.54 -1.89 17.41
CA LEU A 86 5.70 -2.13 16.54
C LEU A 86 6.63 -3.20 17.11
N GLU A 87 6.89 -3.21 18.39
CA GLU A 87 7.70 -4.24 19.04
C GLU A 87 7.11 -5.63 18.82
N ALA A 88 5.79 -5.78 18.97
CA ALA A 88 5.11 -7.04 18.69
C ALA A 88 5.21 -7.44 17.20
N SER A 89 5.08 -6.48 16.26
CA SER A 89 5.28 -6.72 14.83
C SER A 89 6.71 -7.15 14.52
N LEU A 90 7.71 -6.48 15.10
CA LEU A 90 9.13 -6.84 14.93
C LEU A 90 9.44 -8.25 15.43
N GLN A 91 8.83 -8.66 16.55
CA GLN A 91 8.94 -10.02 17.07
C GLN A 91 8.36 -11.06 16.11
N ARG A 92 7.16 -10.80 15.54
CA ARG A 92 6.54 -11.70 14.56
C ARG A 92 7.34 -11.78 13.26
N LEU A 93 7.80 -10.63 12.76
CA LEU A 93 8.63 -10.52 11.56
C LEU A 93 10.07 -11.08 11.79
N LYS A 94 10.53 -11.19 13.05
CA LYS A 94 11.92 -11.51 13.42
C LYS A 94 12.92 -10.55 12.77
N LEU A 95 12.61 -9.25 12.82
CA LEU A 95 13.44 -8.16 12.30
C LEU A 95 13.77 -7.17 13.43
N ASP A 96 14.92 -6.51 13.33
CA ASP A 96 15.33 -5.48 14.28
C ASP A 96 14.66 -4.13 14.02
N TYR A 97 14.27 -3.89 12.76
CA TYR A 97 13.58 -2.68 12.30
C TYR A 97 12.71 -2.96 11.07
N VAL A 98 11.76 -2.06 10.81
CA VAL A 98 11.07 -1.96 9.53
C VAL A 98 11.52 -0.69 8.79
N ASP A 99 11.32 -0.64 7.49
CA ASP A 99 11.68 0.56 6.71
C ASP A 99 10.60 1.62 6.82
N LEU A 100 9.33 1.22 6.87
CA LEU A 100 8.20 2.13 6.97
C LEU A 100 7.15 1.60 7.95
N TYR A 101 6.68 2.46 8.85
CA TYR A 101 5.63 2.17 9.81
C TYR A 101 4.45 3.10 9.61
N LEU A 102 3.25 2.55 9.36
CA LEU A 102 2.06 3.33 8.98
C LEU A 102 0.96 3.28 10.04
N ASP A 103 0.26 4.41 10.21
CA ASP A 103 -1.10 4.40 10.73
C ASP A 103 -2.03 3.83 9.66
N HIS A 104 -2.69 2.70 9.96
CA HIS A 104 -3.47 1.96 8.99
C HIS A 104 -4.74 2.69 8.52
N TRP A 105 -5.38 3.48 9.43
CA TRP A 105 -6.60 4.23 9.16
C TRP A 105 -6.70 5.47 10.03
N PRO A 106 -7.23 6.61 9.54
CA PRO A 106 -7.36 7.86 10.31
C PRO A 106 -8.46 7.84 11.37
N THR A 107 -9.01 6.69 11.70
CA THR A 107 -10.11 6.51 12.66
C THR A 107 -9.64 5.73 13.88
N GLY A 108 -10.39 5.83 14.99
CA GLY A 108 -10.06 5.22 16.28
C GLY A 108 -11.18 4.34 16.84
N LYS A 109 -11.85 3.51 16.05
CA LYS A 109 -12.91 2.64 16.55
C LYS A 109 -12.37 1.44 17.32
N CYS A 110 -12.93 1.17 18.52
CA CYS A 110 -12.73 -0.08 19.22
C CYS A 110 -13.52 -1.21 18.52
N TYR A 111 -12.83 -2.25 18.07
CA TYR A 111 -13.42 -3.33 17.27
C TYR A 111 -14.35 -4.25 18.08
N ASP A 112 -14.06 -4.39 19.38
CA ASP A 112 -14.78 -5.34 20.25
C ASP A 112 -16.10 -4.79 20.81
N ASP A 113 -16.33 -3.48 20.66
CA ASP A 113 -17.57 -2.84 21.09
C ASP A 113 -17.93 -1.69 20.12
N PRO A 114 -18.89 -1.91 19.21
CA PRO A 114 -19.30 -0.90 18.23
C PRO A 114 -19.85 0.39 18.87
N ASN A 115 -20.14 0.38 20.19
CA ASN A 115 -20.59 1.54 20.92
C ASN A 115 -19.45 2.30 21.62
N LYS A 116 -18.23 1.77 21.60
CA LYS A 116 -17.05 2.42 22.17
C LYS A 116 -16.22 3.06 21.06
N PHE A 117 -16.50 4.32 20.81
CA PHE A 117 -15.60 5.20 20.06
C PHE A 117 -14.54 5.75 21.01
N LYS A 118 -13.28 5.40 20.79
CA LYS A 118 -12.16 6.15 21.34
C LYS A 118 -11.41 6.81 20.20
N LEU A 119 -11.81 8.04 19.88
CA LEU A 119 -11.04 8.88 18.97
C LEU A 119 -9.72 9.25 19.64
N ILE A 120 -8.63 8.62 19.19
CA ILE A 120 -7.29 9.06 19.52
C ILE A 120 -6.85 10.00 18.41
N CYS A 121 -6.71 11.27 18.75
CA CYS A 121 -6.31 12.27 17.78
C CYS A 121 -4.86 12.01 17.32
N VAL A 122 -4.60 12.18 16.04
CA VAL A 122 -3.25 11.98 15.45
C VAL A 122 -2.16 12.78 16.19
N LYS A 123 -2.48 13.95 16.75
CA LYS A 123 -1.56 14.75 17.57
C LYS A 123 -1.08 14.05 18.85
N GLU A 124 -1.80 13.02 19.33
CA GLU A 124 -1.44 12.29 20.55
C GLU A 124 -0.44 11.17 20.27
N TYR A 125 -0.52 10.53 19.10
CA TYR A 125 0.36 9.40 18.76
C TYR A 125 1.44 9.72 17.72
N TRP A 126 1.26 10.75 16.87
CA TRP A 126 2.28 11.11 15.88
C TRP A 126 3.66 11.38 16.50
N PRO A 127 3.77 12.14 17.62
CA PRO A 127 5.06 12.30 18.30
C PRO A 127 5.66 11.00 18.85
N LYS A 128 4.83 9.96 19.09
CA LYS A 128 5.33 8.65 19.50
C LYS A 128 5.94 7.92 18.29
N LEU A 129 5.35 8.06 17.08
CA LEU A 129 5.93 7.51 15.86
C LEU A 129 7.27 8.16 15.53
N GLU A 130 7.38 9.49 15.68
CA GLU A 130 8.65 10.21 15.48
C GLU A 130 9.77 9.67 16.38
N LYS A 131 9.46 9.37 17.64
CA LYS A 131 10.41 8.72 18.56
C LYS A 131 10.86 7.34 18.12
N LEU A 132 10.02 6.58 17.40
CA LEU A 132 10.41 5.28 16.85
C LEU A 132 11.45 5.41 15.75
N VAL A 133 11.39 6.51 14.98
CA VAL A 133 12.45 6.85 14.01
C VAL A 133 13.75 7.18 14.74
N GLU A 134 13.69 8.00 15.80
CA GLU A 134 14.86 8.37 16.61
C GLU A 134 15.50 7.13 17.27
N LYS A 135 14.69 6.15 17.69
CA LYS A 135 15.14 4.87 18.26
C LYS A 135 15.65 3.86 17.22
N GLY A 136 15.53 4.16 15.92
CA GLY A 136 15.91 3.26 14.84
C GLY A 136 15.03 2.01 14.70
N LYS A 137 13.83 2.00 15.28
CA LYS A 137 12.87 0.88 15.16
C LYS A 137 12.13 0.90 13.83
N THR A 138 12.00 2.08 13.24
CA THR A 138 11.59 2.27 11.85
C THR A 138 12.47 3.34 11.21
N LYS A 139 12.71 3.27 9.90
CA LYS A 139 13.44 4.32 9.19
C LYS A 139 12.54 5.50 8.87
N TYR A 140 11.27 5.22 8.54
CA TYR A 140 10.29 6.19 8.10
C TYR A 140 8.94 5.89 8.72
N ILE A 141 8.11 6.93 8.78
CA ILE A 141 6.73 6.87 9.22
C ILE A 141 5.81 7.41 8.13
N GLY A 142 4.56 7.00 8.16
CA GLY A 142 3.56 7.42 7.19
C GLY A 142 2.15 7.07 7.65
N VAL A 143 1.23 7.19 6.73
CA VAL A 143 -0.20 6.99 6.96
C VAL A 143 -0.80 6.09 5.89
N SER A 144 -2.03 5.64 6.11
CA SER A 144 -2.80 4.90 5.14
C SER A 144 -4.27 5.31 5.23
N ASN A 145 -4.93 5.41 4.06
CA ASN A 145 -6.34 5.81 3.93
C ASN A 145 -6.62 7.26 4.38
N TYR A 146 -5.66 8.14 4.21
CA TYR A 146 -5.83 9.56 4.51
C TYR A 146 -6.31 10.32 3.27
N ASN A 147 -7.27 11.22 3.45
CA ASN A 147 -7.62 12.23 2.45
C ASN A 147 -6.78 13.50 2.67
N VAL A 148 -6.92 14.49 1.79
CA VAL A 148 -6.15 15.75 1.88
C VAL A 148 -6.37 16.45 3.22
N GLN A 149 -7.60 16.47 3.74
CA GLN A 149 -7.91 17.13 5.02
C GLN A 149 -7.17 16.46 6.18
N ASN A 150 -7.16 15.13 6.23
CA ASN A 150 -6.45 14.38 7.25
C ASN A 150 -4.93 14.56 7.14
N LEU A 151 -4.39 14.61 5.92
CA LEU A 151 -2.97 14.90 5.69
C LEU A 151 -2.58 16.30 6.17
N LEU A 152 -3.41 17.33 5.93
CA LEU A 152 -3.17 18.68 6.42
C LEU A 152 -3.09 18.73 7.95
N ILE A 153 -3.93 17.94 8.67
CA ILE A 153 -3.87 17.83 10.11
C ILE A 153 -2.51 17.27 10.56
N VAL A 154 -2.06 16.17 9.95
CA VAL A 154 -0.75 15.58 10.27
C VAL A 154 0.36 16.56 9.98
N LEU A 155 0.38 17.18 8.80
CA LEU A 155 1.41 18.12 8.38
C LEU A 155 1.49 19.35 9.29
N SER A 156 0.38 19.76 9.89
CA SER A 156 0.36 20.91 10.83
C SER A 156 1.08 20.65 12.15
N ILE A 157 1.31 19.40 12.52
CA ILE A 157 1.89 18.99 13.80
C ILE A 157 3.21 18.23 13.67
N ALA A 158 3.47 17.63 12.50
CA ALA A 158 4.58 16.72 12.26
C ALA A 158 5.93 17.47 12.23
N LYS A 159 6.90 17.01 13.02
CA LYS A 159 8.32 17.36 12.88
C LYS A 159 8.97 16.49 11.80
N ILE A 160 8.59 15.21 11.77
CA ILE A 160 8.94 14.26 10.71
C ILE A 160 7.67 14.05 9.88
N LYS A 161 7.65 14.55 8.64
CA LYS A 161 6.52 14.42 7.72
C LYS A 161 6.27 12.94 7.38
N PRO A 162 5.02 12.55 7.09
CA PRO A 162 4.74 11.24 6.54
C PRO A 162 5.48 11.07 5.20
N LEU A 163 6.20 9.95 5.05
CA LEU A 163 6.87 9.63 3.80
C LEU A 163 5.88 9.12 2.74
N VAL A 164 4.86 8.41 3.20
CA VAL A 164 3.91 7.68 2.37
C VAL A 164 2.49 7.90 2.88
N ASP A 165 1.55 7.98 1.94
CA ASP A 165 0.15 7.66 2.15
C ASP A 165 -0.20 6.42 1.32
N GLU A 166 -0.64 5.34 1.98
CA GLU A 166 -1.03 4.10 1.31
C GLU A 166 -2.55 4.08 1.13
N VAL A 167 -3.01 4.13 -0.13
CA VAL A 167 -4.44 4.27 -0.45
C VAL A 167 -4.89 3.28 -1.53
N GLU A 168 -6.19 3.07 -1.62
CA GLU A 168 -6.76 2.40 -2.78
C GLU A 168 -6.56 3.25 -4.03
N PHE A 169 -5.97 2.65 -5.09
CA PHE A 169 -5.68 3.40 -6.30
C PHE A 169 -5.70 2.50 -7.53
N HIS A 170 -6.54 2.83 -8.49
CA HIS A 170 -6.71 2.14 -9.77
C HIS A 170 -7.52 3.04 -10.74
N PRO A 171 -7.66 2.71 -12.03
CA PRO A 171 -8.38 3.53 -13.00
C PRO A 171 -9.83 3.88 -12.64
N TYR A 172 -10.53 3.06 -11.85
CA TYR A 172 -11.85 3.40 -11.31
C TYR A 172 -11.79 4.32 -10.08
N LEU A 173 -10.62 4.56 -9.51
CA LEU A 173 -10.40 5.44 -8.36
C LEU A 173 -9.05 6.13 -8.48
N TYR A 174 -8.95 7.12 -9.35
CA TYR A 174 -7.70 7.82 -9.65
C TYR A 174 -7.25 8.74 -8.51
N GLN A 175 -8.18 9.31 -7.74
CA GLN A 175 -7.87 10.23 -6.64
C GLN A 175 -6.89 11.36 -7.04
N LYS A 176 -7.13 11.98 -8.19
CA LYS A 176 -6.21 12.94 -8.83
C LYS A 176 -5.74 14.04 -7.87
N ASP A 177 -6.66 14.66 -7.14
CA ASP A 177 -6.36 15.77 -6.23
C ASP A 177 -5.45 15.31 -5.07
N LEU A 178 -5.65 14.08 -4.56
CA LEU A 178 -4.78 13.49 -3.55
C LEU A 178 -3.38 13.23 -4.11
N VAL A 179 -3.27 12.70 -5.34
CA VAL A 179 -1.97 12.46 -6.00
C VAL A 179 -1.21 13.77 -6.19
N GLU A 180 -1.89 14.81 -6.68
CA GLU A 180 -1.28 16.12 -6.90
C GLU A 180 -0.83 16.76 -5.56
N PHE A 181 -1.68 16.72 -4.54
CA PHE A 181 -1.34 17.21 -3.20
C PHE A 181 -0.14 16.46 -2.61
N CYS A 182 -0.15 15.15 -2.63
CA CYS A 182 0.96 14.33 -2.14
C CYS A 182 2.26 14.61 -2.91
N GLY A 183 2.17 14.79 -4.23
CA GLY A 183 3.31 15.19 -5.05
C GLY A 183 3.90 16.54 -4.64
N PHE A 184 3.05 17.52 -4.36
CA PHE A 184 3.47 18.84 -3.88
C PHE A 184 4.17 18.77 -2.51
N GLU A 185 3.65 17.97 -1.59
CA GLU A 185 4.20 17.79 -0.25
C GLU A 185 5.37 16.78 -0.18
N ASN A 186 5.76 16.18 -1.32
CA ASN A 186 6.76 15.11 -1.40
C ASN A 186 6.37 13.83 -0.62
N ILE A 187 5.08 13.57 -0.46
CA ILE A 187 4.53 12.33 0.09
C ILE A 187 4.37 11.33 -1.07
N LYS A 188 4.90 10.13 -0.92
CA LYS A 188 4.73 9.07 -1.93
C LYS A 188 3.40 8.37 -1.71
N ILE A 189 2.78 7.91 -2.79
CA ILE A 189 1.57 7.09 -2.70
C ILE A 189 1.94 5.63 -2.95
N LEU A 190 1.56 4.75 -2.00
CA LEU A 190 1.48 3.31 -2.23
C LEU A 190 0.05 2.95 -2.60
N ALA A 191 -0.13 2.15 -3.65
CA ALA A 191 -1.44 1.77 -4.16
C ALA A 191 -1.78 0.34 -3.77
N TYR A 192 -2.71 0.15 -2.83
CA TYR A 192 -3.30 -1.16 -2.62
C TYR A 192 -4.50 -1.40 -3.57
N ASN A 193 -4.90 -2.67 -3.76
CA ASN A 193 -5.94 -3.10 -4.70
C ASN A 193 -5.78 -2.54 -6.14
N PRO A 194 -4.56 -2.41 -6.69
CA PRO A 194 -4.36 -1.71 -7.96
C PRO A 194 -5.00 -2.42 -9.16
N LEU A 195 -5.30 -3.71 -9.05
CA LEU A 195 -5.87 -4.52 -10.13
C LEU A 195 -7.38 -4.79 -9.97
N VAL A 196 -8.00 -4.24 -8.92
CA VAL A 196 -9.43 -4.46 -8.64
C VAL A 196 -9.77 -5.96 -8.60
N LYS A 197 -9.05 -6.69 -7.76
CA LYS A 197 -9.24 -8.13 -7.56
C LYS A 197 -9.12 -8.48 -6.07
N GLY A 198 -9.68 -9.62 -5.69
CA GLY A 198 -9.56 -10.14 -4.34
C GLY A 198 -10.80 -9.93 -3.47
N ASP A 199 -10.61 -9.94 -2.15
CA ASP A 199 -11.73 -10.02 -1.20
C ASP A 199 -12.52 -8.71 -1.07
N TYR A 200 -11.90 -7.56 -1.33
CA TYR A 200 -12.63 -6.28 -1.42
C TYR A 200 -13.74 -6.36 -2.47
N CYS A 201 -13.45 -6.90 -3.64
CA CYS A 201 -14.43 -7.05 -4.72
C CYS A 201 -15.58 -7.99 -4.34
N LYS A 202 -15.34 -9.01 -3.52
CA LYS A 202 -16.40 -9.94 -3.10
C LYS A 202 -17.47 -9.28 -2.24
N ARG A 203 -17.12 -8.26 -1.46
CA ARG A 203 -18.08 -7.51 -0.62
C ARG A 203 -19.03 -6.66 -1.45
N HIS A 204 -18.59 -6.25 -2.65
CA HIS A 204 -19.33 -5.40 -3.58
C HIS A 204 -19.81 -6.16 -4.82
N ALA A 205 -20.06 -7.47 -4.71
CA ALA A 205 -20.42 -8.31 -5.86
C ALA A 205 -21.65 -7.79 -6.62
N LYS A 206 -22.67 -7.27 -5.90
CA LYS A 206 -23.88 -6.70 -6.49
C LYS A 206 -23.60 -5.42 -7.27
N GLU A 207 -22.90 -4.48 -6.66
CA GLU A 207 -22.52 -3.19 -7.27
C GLU A 207 -21.60 -3.40 -8.48
N ILE A 208 -20.69 -4.38 -8.39
CA ILE A 208 -19.79 -4.77 -9.49
C ILE A 208 -20.60 -5.28 -10.67
N GLU A 209 -21.59 -6.15 -10.42
CA GLU A 209 -22.45 -6.69 -11.46
C GLU A 209 -23.32 -5.59 -12.09
N GLU A 210 -24.02 -4.79 -11.27
CA GLU A 210 -24.89 -3.71 -11.74
C GLU A 210 -24.13 -2.66 -12.54
N ARG A 211 -22.93 -2.27 -12.12
CA ARG A 211 -22.08 -1.26 -12.78
C ARG A 211 -21.12 -1.85 -13.81
N LYS A 212 -21.12 -3.17 -13.98
CA LYS A 212 -20.24 -3.91 -14.92
C LYS A 212 -18.77 -3.55 -14.74
N LEU A 213 -18.29 -3.58 -13.49
CA LEU A 213 -16.91 -3.26 -13.15
C LEU A 213 -16.02 -4.52 -13.27
N ASP A 214 -15.23 -4.59 -14.32
CA ASP A 214 -14.20 -5.64 -14.51
C ASP A 214 -12.98 -5.05 -15.21
N LEU A 215 -12.15 -4.35 -14.44
CA LEU A 215 -11.05 -3.51 -14.92
C LEU A 215 -10.16 -4.22 -15.93
N LEU A 216 -9.75 -5.44 -15.64
CA LEU A 216 -8.81 -6.16 -16.52
C LEU A 216 -9.47 -6.67 -17.81
N ASN A 217 -10.79 -6.70 -17.86
CA ASN A 217 -11.58 -7.06 -19.03
C ASN A 217 -12.21 -5.88 -19.77
N GLU A 218 -11.96 -4.65 -19.30
CA GLU A 218 -12.36 -3.45 -20.03
C GLU A 218 -11.75 -3.43 -21.43
N GLU A 219 -12.54 -3.04 -22.42
CA GLU A 219 -12.12 -3.04 -23.84
C GLU A 219 -10.85 -2.19 -24.07
N ALA A 220 -10.80 -0.99 -23.49
CA ALA A 220 -9.62 -0.14 -23.62
C ALA A 220 -8.37 -0.79 -23.01
N VAL A 221 -8.48 -1.46 -21.85
CA VAL A 221 -7.36 -2.17 -21.22
C VAL A 221 -6.87 -3.32 -22.10
N LYS A 222 -7.79 -4.11 -22.69
CA LYS A 222 -7.46 -5.21 -23.62
C LYS A 222 -6.80 -4.69 -24.90
N ASN A 223 -7.29 -3.60 -25.45
CA ASN A 223 -6.73 -2.98 -26.67
C ASN A 223 -5.31 -2.49 -26.41
N LEU A 224 -5.06 -1.83 -25.27
CA LEU A 224 -3.73 -1.41 -24.85
C LEU A 224 -2.80 -2.62 -24.60
N ALA A 225 -3.31 -3.67 -23.95
CA ALA A 225 -2.57 -4.90 -23.74
C ALA A 225 -2.10 -5.52 -25.07
N SER A 226 -2.99 -5.58 -26.05
CA SER A 226 -2.67 -6.07 -27.40
C SER A 226 -1.68 -5.16 -28.13
N LYS A 227 -1.88 -3.83 -28.09
CA LYS A 227 -1.00 -2.82 -28.69
C LYS A 227 0.44 -2.94 -28.20
N HIS A 228 0.60 -3.07 -26.88
CA HIS A 228 1.93 -3.11 -26.23
C HIS A 228 2.48 -4.51 -26.03
N LYS A 229 1.76 -5.57 -26.44
CA LYS A 229 2.12 -6.99 -26.21
C LYS A 229 2.41 -7.28 -24.73
N LYS A 230 1.55 -6.75 -23.85
CA LYS A 230 1.59 -6.89 -22.39
C LYS A 230 0.29 -7.47 -21.89
N THR A 231 0.27 -7.93 -20.64
CA THR A 231 -0.98 -8.37 -20.02
C THR A 231 -1.82 -7.16 -19.55
N PRO A 232 -3.14 -7.30 -19.40
CA PRO A 232 -4.01 -6.28 -18.83
C PRO A 232 -3.51 -5.79 -17.46
N GLY A 233 -3.01 -6.70 -16.61
CA GLY A 233 -2.42 -6.37 -15.31
C GLY A 233 -1.21 -5.45 -15.44
N GLN A 234 -0.30 -5.76 -16.35
CA GLN A 234 0.88 -4.93 -16.61
C GLN A 234 0.52 -3.53 -17.10
N ILE A 235 -0.51 -3.40 -17.95
CA ILE A 235 -1.00 -2.09 -18.44
C ILE A 235 -1.48 -1.23 -17.27
N VAL A 236 -2.30 -1.79 -16.38
CA VAL A 236 -2.86 -1.05 -15.23
C VAL A 236 -1.76 -0.69 -14.23
N LEU A 237 -0.85 -1.60 -13.92
CA LEU A 237 0.27 -1.33 -13.00
C LEU A 237 1.23 -0.28 -13.57
N ASN A 238 1.54 -0.35 -14.88
CA ASN A 238 2.37 0.63 -15.56
C ASN A 238 1.72 2.03 -15.55
N TRP A 239 0.38 2.11 -15.72
CA TRP A 239 -0.36 3.36 -15.58
C TRP A 239 -0.17 3.97 -14.18
N ALA A 240 -0.32 3.18 -13.11
CA ALA A 240 -0.12 3.68 -11.75
C ALA A 240 1.31 4.21 -11.55
N ILE A 241 2.33 3.47 -12.00
CA ILE A 241 3.74 3.88 -11.93
C ILE A 241 3.96 5.21 -12.67
N LYS A 242 3.38 5.37 -13.86
CA LYS A 242 3.48 6.61 -14.64
C LYS A 242 2.84 7.81 -13.93
N ARG A 243 1.78 7.58 -13.15
CA ARG A 243 1.14 8.62 -12.32
C ARG A 243 1.91 8.91 -11.02
N GLY A 244 3.13 8.37 -10.87
CA GLY A 244 3.98 8.58 -9.70
C GLY A 244 3.57 7.77 -8.47
N VAL A 245 2.72 6.77 -8.66
CA VAL A 245 2.18 5.92 -7.61
C VAL A 245 2.88 4.56 -7.62
N ILE A 246 3.13 4.00 -6.46
CA ILE A 246 3.84 2.72 -6.28
C ILE A 246 2.82 1.61 -6.02
N PRO A 247 2.47 0.76 -7.00
CA PRO A 247 1.50 -0.30 -6.78
C PRO A 247 2.10 -1.45 -5.96
N ILE A 248 1.25 -2.01 -5.08
CA ILE A 248 1.57 -3.18 -4.25
C ILE A 248 0.53 -4.31 -4.48
N PRO A 249 0.47 -4.87 -5.70
CA PRO A 249 -0.47 -5.94 -5.99
C PRO A 249 -0.20 -7.18 -5.14
N GLY A 250 -1.26 -7.76 -4.55
CA GLY A 250 -1.20 -9.06 -3.88
C GLY A 250 -1.40 -10.20 -4.88
N THR A 251 -0.69 -11.31 -4.69
CA THR A 251 -0.89 -12.53 -5.44
C THR A 251 -0.42 -13.76 -4.66
N SER A 252 -1.17 -14.86 -4.76
CA SER A 252 -0.74 -16.17 -4.24
C SER A 252 -0.06 -17.05 -5.32
N LYS A 253 0.30 -16.46 -6.47
CA LYS A 253 0.92 -17.15 -7.61
C LYS A 253 2.26 -16.49 -7.93
N PRO A 254 3.39 -17.16 -7.69
CA PRO A 254 4.72 -16.57 -7.92
C PRO A 254 4.94 -16.05 -9.35
N GLU A 255 4.45 -16.77 -10.35
CA GLU A 255 4.57 -16.37 -11.77
C GLU A 255 3.92 -15.02 -12.07
N ARG A 256 2.81 -14.70 -11.40
CA ARG A 256 2.17 -13.37 -11.52
C ARG A 256 3.00 -12.26 -10.90
N MET A 257 3.75 -12.56 -9.84
CA MET A 257 4.60 -11.54 -9.24
C MET A 257 5.73 -11.12 -10.19
N LYS A 258 6.34 -12.08 -10.87
CA LYS A 258 7.34 -11.79 -11.92
C LYS A 258 6.73 -10.98 -13.06
N GLU A 259 5.51 -11.34 -13.49
CA GLU A 259 4.75 -10.56 -14.48
C GLU A 259 4.50 -9.12 -14.00
N ASN A 260 4.08 -8.94 -12.75
CA ASN A 260 3.81 -7.63 -12.17
C ASN A 260 5.08 -6.77 -12.12
N LEU A 261 6.23 -7.32 -11.71
CA LEU A 261 7.51 -6.60 -11.69
C LEU A 261 7.87 -6.01 -13.06
N ALA A 262 7.64 -6.76 -14.12
CA ALA A 262 7.90 -6.33 -15.49
C ALA A 262 6.98 -5.16 -15.95
N ALA A 263 5.97 -4.78 -15.16
CA ALA A 263 5.18 -3.58 -15.43
C ALA A 263 5.99 -2.28 -15.34
N ALA A 264 7.09 -2.27 -14.60
CA ALA A 264 7.99 -1.12 -14.48
C ALA A 264 9.01 -1.00 -15.64
N GLU A 265 9.08 -1.98 -16.54
CA GLU A 265 10.14 -2.10 -17.54
C GLU A 265 9.76 -1.54 -18.92
N PHE A 266 8.58 -0.98 -19.10
CA PHE A 266 8.15 -0.41 -20.37
C PHE A 266 7.40 0.91 -20.16
N ASN A 267 7.22 1.65 -21.26
CA ASN A 267 6.42 2.87 -21.28
C ASN A 267 5.35 2.77 -22.38
N MET A 268 4.21 3.35 -22.13
CA MET A 268 3.14 3.58 -23.12
C MET A 268 3.21 5.02 -23.62
N GLU A 269 2.47 5.34 -24.68
CA GLU A 269 2.30 6.71 -25.15
C GLU A 269 1.38 7.48 -24.17
N GLU A 270 1.53 8.82 -24.08
CA GLU A 270 0.74 9.62 -23.14
C GLU A 270 -0.78 9.47 -23.34
N ASN A 271 -1.24 9.37 -24.61
CA ASN A 271 -2.66 9.14 -24.91
C ASN A 271 -3.19 7.80 -24.37
N ASP A 272 -2.33 6.79 -24.23
CA ASP A 272 -2.71 5.50 -23.68
C ASP A 272 -2.98 5.64 -22.16
N TYR A 273 -2.15 6.40 -21.46
CA TYR A 273 -2.35 6.71 -20.04
C TYR A 273 -3.61 7.54 -19.83
N ILE A 274 -3.84 8.59 -20.62
CA ILE A 274 -5.04 9.42 -20.57
C ILE A 274 -6.32 8.58 -20.82
N THR A 275 -6.23 7.55 -21.65
CA THR A 275 -7.36 6.64 -21.89
C THR A 275 -7.80 5.93 -20.60
N LEU A 276 -6.85 5.57 -19.73
CA LEU A 276 -7.14 4.96 -18.44
C LEU A 276 -7.61 5.97 -17.39
N ASP A 277 -7.11 7.20 -17.40
CA ASP A 277 -7.57 8.29 -16.51
C ASP A 277 -9.08 8.55 -16.67
N LYS A 278 -9.58 8.41 -17.89
CA LYS A 278 -10.99 8.67 -18.21
C LYS A 278 -12.00 7.69 -17.60
N TYR A 279 -11.56 6.58 -17.01
CA TYR A 279 -12.49 5.68 -16.32
C TYR A 279 -13.11 6.35 -15.10
N ASN A 280 -12.37 7.17 -14.38
CA ASN A 280 -12.90 7.97 -13.27
C ASN A 280 -13.98 8.97 -13.73
N GLU A 281 -13.80 9.57 -14.92
CA GLU A 281 -14.73 10.57 -15.47
C GLU A 281 -16.00 9.95 -16.08
N LYS A 282 -15.98 8.67 -16.48
CA LYS A 282 -17.07 7.96 -17.15
C LYS A 282 -18.17 7.42 -16.22
N GLY A 283 -18.26 7.91 -14.98
CA GLY A 283 -19.23 7.41 -13.99
C GLY A 283 -18.91 5.98 -13.51
N LYS A 284 -17.69 5.51 -13.76
CA LYS A 284 -17.18 4.23 -13.24
C LYS A 284 -16.37 4.40 -11.96
N GLU A 285 -16.33 5.59 -11.39
CA GLU A 285 -15.68 5.82 -10.10
C GLU A 285 -16.27 4.89 -9.04
N PHE A 286 -15.39 4.15 -8.38
CA PHE A 286 -15.80 3.20 -7.36
C PHE A 286 -14.67 2.91 -6.37
N ARG A 287 -14.99 3.03 -5.08
CA ARG A 287 -14.10 2.65 -3.97
C ARG A 287 -14.53 1.29 -3.42
N PHE A 288 -13.61 0.32 -3.41
CA PHE A 288 -13.87 -1.02 -2.89
C PHE A 288 -13.53 -1.13 -1.40
N ALA A 289 -12.59 -0.34 -0.91
CA ALA A 289 -12.29 -0.23 0.51
C ALA A 289 -13.20 0.82 1.17
N ASP A 290 -14.50 0.53 1.18
CA ASP A 290 -15.53 1.39 1.72
C ASP A 290 -15.46 1.40 3.25
N SER A 291 -15.15 2.57 3.81
CA SER A 291 -15.02 2.77 5.25
C SER A 291 -16.37 2.72 5.97
N GLU A 292 -17.45 3.12 5.32
CA GLU A 292 -18.80 3.06 5.90
C GLU A 292 -19.22 1.60 6.11
N LEU A 293 -18.99 0.72 5.13
CA LEU A 293 -19.23 -0.72 5.26
C LEU A 293 -18.32 -1.39 6.31
N ILE A 294 -17.08 -0.89 6.47
CA ILE A 294 -16.10 -1.48 7.37
C ILE A 294 -16.29 -0.97 8.80
N TYR A 295 -16.57 0.30 8.98
CA TYR A 295 -16.56 1.00 10.28
C TYR A 295 -17.87 1.70 10.62
N GLY A 296 -18.84 1.75 9.70
CA GLY A 296 -20.08 2.50 9.85
C GLY A 296 -19.89 4.02 9.80
N ILE A 297 -18.78 4.49 9.23
CA ILE A 297 -18.44 5.91 9.09
C ILE A 297 -17.75 6.10 7.75
N ASP A 298 -18.26 7.03 6.93
CA ASP A 298 -17.53 7.47 5.75
C ASP A 298 -16.41 8.44 6.14
N ILE A 299 -15.17 7.97 6.05
CA ILE A 299 -13.97 8.78 6.35
C ILE A 299 -13.42 9.50 5.11
N PHE A 300 -14.02 9.29 3.96
CA PHE A 300 -13.63 9.91 2.69
C PHE A 300 -14.61 10.99 2.24
N ALA A 301 -15.72 11.20 2.98
CA ALA A 301 -16.71 12.25 2.71
C ALA A 301 -16.13 13.67 2.85
#